data_eee6308534af0c3633f38cb3112eebdb
#
_entry.id   eee6308534af0c3633f38cb3112eebdb
#
_cell.length_a   1.000
_cell.length_b   1.000
_cell.length_c   1.000
_cell.angle_alpha   90.00
_cell.angle_beta   90.00
_cell.angle_gamma   90.00
#
_symmetry.space_group_name_H-M   'P 1'
#
loop_
_entity.id
_entity.type
_entity.pdbx_description
1 polymer ?
#
loop_
_entity_poly.entity_id
_entity_poly.type
_entity_poly.pdbx_seq_one_letter_code
_entity_poly.pdbx_strand_id
1 'polypeptide(L)'
;VRTPLEREGHQCRVGVSVGVDIAPGGRQHADRLLGYAEMAVYEAKRNGRNRYGCCAVQRDVAARQRRLVETDLRTALHLGQLQLHYQPVVDQLTSSVTGYEALLRWLHPTRGMVMPMDFIPIAEETGLIHELGTRALNLACQEAVRWDSEQTVSVNLSPVQFKNANLVHTVALALADSGLPAQRLELEITESVLLGNSDENVRVLRALKD
;
A
#
# COMPACT_ATOMS: atom_id res chain seq x y z
N VAL A 1 4.60 16.97 37.22
CA VAL A 1 5.04 18.00 38.19
C VAL A 1 3.77 18.62 38.73
N ARG A 2 3.48 18.43 40.02
CA ARG A 2 2.24 18.97 40.65
C ARG A 2 2.49 20.22 41.50
N THR A 3 3.74 20.54 41.77
CA THR A 3 4.10 21.68 42.60
C THR A 3 4.21 22.94 41.74
N PRO A 4 3.53 24.03 42.08
CA PRO A 4 3.68 25.29 41.37
C PRO A 4 5.14 25.79 41.45
N LEU A 5 5.64 26.30 40.34
CA LEU A 5 6.91 27.00 40.30
C LEU A 5 6.66 28.50 40.59
N GLU A 6 7.41 29.08 41.52
CA GLU A 6 7.32 30.50 41.81
C GLU A 6 8.47 31.22 41.12
N ARG A 7 8.13 32.22 40.30
CA ARG A 7 9.10 33.05 39.61
C ARG A 7 8.60 34.51 39.62
N GLU A 8 9.41 35.41 40.16
CA GLU A 8 9.13 36.84 40.19
C GLU A 8 7.75 37.18 40.81
N GLY A 9 7.37 36.48 41.88
CA GLY A 9 6.08 36.66 42.57
C GLY A 9 4.86 36.05 41.86
N HIS A 10 5.05 35.36 40.75
CA HIS A 10 3.99 34.66 40.03
C HIS A 10 4.08 33.16 40.20
N GLN A 11 2.95 32.50 40.49
CA GLN A 11 2.84 31.05 40.54
C GLN A 11 2.49 30.49 39.15
N CYS A 12 3.42 29.72 38.57
CA CYS A 12 3.21 29.02 37.32
C CYS A 12 2.97 27.51 37.57
N ARG A 13 1.89 26.98 37.03
CA ARG A 13 1.63 25.53 36.99
C ARG A 13 2.05 24.97 35.63
N VAL A 14 3.05 24.12 35.60
CA VAL A 14 3.54 23.48 34.39
C VAL A 14 3.11 22.01 34.41
N GLY A 15 2.45 21.57 33.35
CA GLY A 15 2.10 20.19 33.13
C GLY A 15 2.87 19.59 31.97
N VAL A 16 3.13 18.31 31.98
CA VAL A 16 3.78 17.58 30.90
C VAL A 16 2.86 16.45 30.41
N SER A 17 2.76 16.30 29.10
CA SER A 17 2.16 15.13 28.48
C SER A 17 3.28 14.28 27.86
N VAL A 18 3.29 13.00 28.17
CA VAL A 18 4.35 12.07 27.76
C VAL A 18 3.75 10.95 26.94
N GLY A 19 4.34 10.64 25.80
CA GLY A 19 4.02 9.44 25.03
C GLY A 19 5.07 8.38 25.29
N VAL A 20 4.62 7.17 25.56
CA VAL A 20 5.49 6.01 25.78
C VAL A 20 5.13 4.95 24.77
N ASP A 21 6.16 4.40 24.12
CA ASP A 21 6.04 3.21 23.31
C ASP A 21 7.10 2.18 23.69
N ILE A 22 6.74 0.91 23.66
CA ILE A 22 7.60 -0.19 24.05
C ILE A 22 7.77 -1.13 22.87
N ALA A 23 9.00 -1.34 22.41
CA ALA A 23 9.31 -2.32 21.38
C ALA A 23 9.42 -3.73 21.99
N PRO A 24 8.48 -4.64 21.74
CA PRO A 24 8.67 -6.04 22.14
C PRO A 24 9.67 -6.69 21.18
N GLY A 25 10.84 -7.08 21.72
CA GLY A 25 11.78 -8.02 21.10
C GLY A 25 12.41 -7.59 19.76
N GLY A 26 13.25 -6.55 19.75
CA GLY A 26 14.29 -6.35 18.76
C GLY A 26 13.88 -5.72 17.40
N ARG A 27 14.73 -4.89 16.85
CA ARG A 27 14.79 -4.34 15.49
C ARG A 27 13.48 -3.76 14.92
N GLN A 28 12.87 -2.82 15.60
CA GLN A 28 11.98 -1.87 14.95
C GLN A 28 12.78 -0.63 14.56
N HIS A 29 12.50 -0.07 13.36
CA HIS A 29 13.09 1.19 12.95
C HIS A 29 12.76 2.27 13.97
N ALA A 30 13.77 3.02 14.44
CA ALA A 30 13.64 4.06 15.44
C ALA A 30 12.54 5.09 15.09
N ASP A 31 12.42 5.42 13.80
CA ASP A 31 11.42 6.34 13.28
C ASP A 31 9.97 5.88 13.55
N ARG A 32 9.71 4.58 13.46
CA ARG A 32 8.38 4.02 13.78
C ARG A 32 8.06 4.09 15.27
N LEU A 33 9.05 3.81 16.12
CA LEU A 33 8.89 3.93 17.57
C LEU A 33 8.63 5.37 17.98
N LEU A 34 9.35 6.32 17.37
CA LEU A 34 9.15 7.74 17.60
C LEU A 34 7.75 8.17 17.17
N GLY A 35 7.30 7.77 15.98
CA GLY A 35 5.96 8.06 15.48
C GLY A 35 4.85 7.54 16.40
N TYR A 36 4.98 6.35 16.97
CA TYR A 36 4.01 5.82 17.94
C TYR A 36 4.06 6.58 19.28
N ALA A 37 5.26 6.96 19.74
CA ALA A 37 5.39 7.79 20.93
C ALA A 37 4.76 9.18 20.72
N GLU A 38 4.92 9.78 19.55
CA GLU A 38 4.27 11.05 19.17
C GLU A 38 2.75 10.93 19.14
N MET A 39 2.20 9.86 18.57
CA MET A 39 0.76 9.58 18.62
C MET A 39 0.26 9.46 20.06
N ALA A 40 1.00 8.78 20.93
CA ALA A 40 0.67 8.67 22.35
C ALA A 40 0.71 10.01 23.08
N VAL A 41 1.63 10.93 22.74
CA VAL A 41 1.63 12.30 23.24
C VAL A 41 0.38 13.06 22.78
N TYR A 42 0.03 12.92 21.50
CA TYR A 42 -1.14 13.60 20.95
C TYR A 42 -2.44 13.17 21.68
N GLU A 43 -2.60 11.87 21.92
CA GLU A 43 -3.73 11.35 22.68
C GLU A 43 -3.73 11.81 24.14
N ALA A 44 -2.57 11.78 24.80
CA ALA A 44 -2.45 12.30 26.15
C ALA A 44 -2.87 13.79 26.24
N LYS A 45 -2.56 14.58 25.19
CA LYS A 45 -2.97 15.98 25.08
C LYS A 45 -4.48 16.12 24.84
N ARG A 46 -5.08 15.27 23.99
CA ARG A 46 -6.54 15.27 23.74
C ARG A 46 -7.33 14.86 24.97
N ASN A 47 -6.84 13.89 25.74
CA ASN A 47 -7.50 13.32 26.90
C ASN A 47 -7.29 14.12 28.19
N GLY A 48 -7.00 15.42 28.10
CA GLY A 48 -6.94 16.37 29.23
C GLY A 48 -5.54 16.75 29.70
N ARG A 49 -4.50 16.45 28.92
CA ARG A 49 -3.10 16.83 29.20
C ARG A 49 -2.57 16.30 30.55
N ASN A 50 -1.34 16.67 30.92
CA ASN A 50 -0.69 16.36 32.20
C ASN A 50 -0.79 14.87 32.59
N ARG A 51 -0.59 13.97 31.62
CA ARG A 51 -0.63 12.51 31.76
C ARG A 51 0.32 11.83 30.77
N TYR A 52 0.56 10.57 30.96
CA TYR A 52 1.20 9.74 29.94
C TYR A 52 0.15 9.01 29.10
N GLY A 53 0.45 8.81 27.83
CA GLY A 53 -0.23 7.89 26.89
C GLY A 53 0.69 6.74 26.54
N CYS A 54 0.14 5.55 26.28
CA CYS A 54 0.87 4.38 25.84
C CYS A 54 0.20 3.75 24.63
N CYS A 55 0.93 3.55 23.53
CA CYS A 55 0.43 2.94 22.30
C CYS A 55 0.33 1.40 22.33
N ALA A 56 0.72 0.74 23.43
CA ALA A 56 0.74 -0.73 23.49
C ALA A 56 -0.64 -1.37 23.22
N VAL A 57 -1.72 -0.81 23.76
CA VAL A 57 -3.08 -1.33 23.55
C VAL A 57 -3.53 -1.13 22.10
N GLN A 58 -3.19 -0.01 21.49
CA GLN A 58 -3.53 0.29 20.08
C GLN A 58 -2.73 -0.57 19.12
N ARG A 59 -1.48 -0.94 19.47
CA ARG A 59 -0.67 -1.87 18.70
C ARG A 59 -1.29 -3.26 18.65
N ASP A 60 -1.79 -3.76 19.76
CA ASP A 60 -2.45 -5.07 19.79
C ASP A 60 -3.72 -5.08 18.96
N VAL A 61 -4.51 -4.00 19.03
CA VAL A 61 -5.69 -3.82 18.18
C VAL A 61 -5.30 -3.72 16.71
N ALA A 62 -4.31 -2.91 16.37
CA ALA A 62 -3.83 -2.76 15.00
C ALA A 62 -3.24 -4.07 14.44
N ALA A 63 -2.45 -4.79 15.24
CA ALA A 63 -1.90 -6.10 14.87
C ALA A 63 -3.01 -7.15 14.63
N ARG A 64 -4.05 -7.13 15.47
CA ARG A 64 -5.21 -8.02 15.32
C ARG A 64 -6.01 -7.68 14.06
N GLN A 65 -6.26 -6.39 13.81
CA GLN A 65 -6.93 -5.93 12.58
C GLN A 65 -6.14 -6.32 11.33
N ARG A 66 -4.82 -6.18 11.38
CA ARG A 66 -3.93 -6.55 10.28
C ARG A 66 -3.99 -8.04 9.97
N ARG A 67 -3.97 -8.92 10.99
CA ARG A 67 -4.13 -10.37 10.81
C ARG A 67 -5.48 -10.74 10.22
N LEU A 68 -6.54 -10.04 10.62
CA LEU A 68 -7.86 -10.24 10.04
C LEU A 68 -7.87 -9.85 8.56
N VAL A 69 -7.30 -8.69 8.21
CA VAL A 69 -7.20 -8.25 6.81
C VAL A 69 -6.37 -9.24 5.99
N GLU A 70 -5.26 -9.77 6.51
CA GLU A 70 -4.46 -10.80 5.83
C GLU A 70 -5.27 -12.07 5.55
N THR A 71 -5.98 -12.58 6.55
CA THR A 71 -6.83 -13.79 6.42
C THR A 71 -7.95 -13.56 5.41
N ASP A 72 -8.62 -12.42 5.51
CA ASP A 72 -9.71 -12.04 4.62
C ASP A 72 -9.19 -11.86 3.17
N LEU A 73 -7.99 -11.28 2.99
CA LEU A 73 -7.37 -11.08 1.68
C LEU A 73 -7.01 -12.40 0.99
N ARG A 74 -6.49 -13.38 1.73
CA ARG A 74 -6.28 -14.75 1.20
C ARG A 74 -7.58 -15.33 0.65
N THR A 75 -8.65 -15.18 1.40
CA THR A 75 -9.99 -15.63 0.99
C THR A 75 -10.50 -14.86 -0.22
N ALA A 76 -10.29 -13.54 -0.26
CA ALA A 76 -10.72 -12.66 -1.35
C ALA A 76 -10.09 -13.02 -2.70
N LEU A 77 -8.82 -13.46 -2.70
CA LEU A 77 -8.11 -13.93 -3.90
C LEU A 77 -8.83 -15.11 -4.56
N HIS A 78 -9.40 -16.02 -3.77
CA HIS A 78 -10.10 -17.20 -4.28
C HIS A 78 -11.59 -16.97 -4.59
N LEU A 79 -12.24 -16.04 -3.89
CA LEU A 79 -13.68 -15.80 -4.00
C LEU A 79 -14.07 -14.71 -4.99
N GLY A 80 -13.14 -14.14 -5.76
CA GLY A 80 -13.46 -13.11 -6.76
C GLY A 80 -13.90 -11.77 -6.17
N GLN A 81 -13.52 -11.49 -4.92
CA GLN A 81 -13.86 -10.22 -4.25
C GLN A 81 -12.97 -9.04 -4.69
N LEU A 82 -11.94 -9.33 -5.49
CA LEU A 82 -11.04 -8.35 -6.07
C LEU A 82 -11.51 -8.00 -7.47
N GLN A 83 -11.66 -6.71 -7.72
CA GLN A 83 -12.08 -6.17 -9.01
C GLN A 83 -11.20 -4.99 -9.41
N LEU A 84 -11.21 -4.63 -10.67
CA LEU A 84 -10.53 -3.45 -11.20
C LEU A 84 -11.54 -2.34 -11.51
N HIS A 85 -11.19 -1.13 -11.10
CA HIS A 85 -11.82 0.08 -11.59
C HIS A 85 -10.86 0.74 -12.57
N TYR A 86 -11.39 1.31 -13.64
CA TYR A 86 -10.59 1.89 -14.73
C TYR A 86 -10.73 3.41 -14.69
N GLN A 87 -9.60 4.09 -14.47
CA GLN A 87 -9.54 5.54 -14.52
C GLN A 87 -9.04 5.97 -15.90
N PRO A 88 -9.78 6.80 -16.65
CA PRO A 88 -9.36 7.23 -17.99
C PRO A 88 -8.12 8.11 -17.92
N VAL A 89 -7.17 7.84 -18.83
CA VAL A 89 -6.02 8.69 -19.15
C VAL A 89 -6.35 9.49 -20.38
N VAL A 90 -6.25 10.81 -20.29
CA VAL A 90 -6.69 11.73 -21.34
C VAL A 90 -5.49 12.50 -21.88
N ASP A 91 -5.34 12.51 -23.18
CA ASP A 91 -4.39 13.40 -23.88
C ASP A 91 -4.87 14.85 -23.73
N GLN A 92 -4.00 15.72 -23.19
CA GLN A 92 -4.35 17.11 -22.89
C GLN A 92 -4.57 17.99 -24.14
N LEU A 93 -3.97 17.62 -25.27
CA LEU A 93 -4.04 18.39 -26.50
C LEU A 93 -5.30 18.06 -27.30
N THR A 94 -5.61 16.76 -27.37
CA THR A 94 -6.74 16.26 -28.19
C THR A 94 -8.01 16.03 -27.38
N SER A 95 -7.91 16.02 -26.03
CA SER A 95 -8.99 15.65 -25.11
C SER A 95 -9.55 14.24 -25.36
N SER A 96 -8.78 13.38 -26.04
CA SER A 96 -9.16 12.00 -26.28
C SER A 96 -8.65 11.07 -25.17
N VAL A 97 -9.42 10.02 -24.89
CA VAL A 97 -8.99 8.97 -23.96
C VAL A 97 -7.99 8.05 -24.67
N THR A 98 -6.75 8.04 -24.19
CA THR A 98 -5.64 7.23 -24.75
C THR A 98 -5.50 5.86 -24.08
N GLY A 99 -5.98 5.74 -22.85
CA GLY A 99 -5.89 4.51 -22.10
C GLY A 99 -6.64 4.59 -20.77
N TYR A 100 -6.45 3.58 -19.95
CA TYR A 100 -7.04 3.50 -18.61
C TYR A 100 -6.05 2.94 -17.62
N GLU A 101 -5.97 3.55 -16.44
CA GLU A 101 -5.27 2.98 -15.28
C GLU A 101 -6.17 1.97 -14.56
N ALA A 102 -5.69 0.74 -14.42
CA ALA A 102 -6.39 -0.34 -13.72
C ALA A 102 -6.10 -0.25 -12.22
N LEU A 103 -7.09 0.19 -11.48
CA LEU A 103 -7.01 0.44 -10.06
C LEU A 103 -7.70 -0.69 -9.28
N LEU A 104 -6.91 -1.45 -8.53
CA LEU A 104 -7.42 -2.56 -7.75
C LEU A 104 -8.37 -2.08 -6.65
N ARG A 105 -9.48 -2.80 -6.47
CA ARG A 105 -10.50 -2.57 -5.44
C ARG A 105 -10.86 -3.89 -4.79
N TRP A 106 -11.08 -3.89 -3.50
CA TRP A 106 -11.52 -5.05 -2.76
C TRP A 106 -12.94 -4.85 -2.24
N LEU A 107 -13.88 -5.58 -2.79
CA LEU A 107 -15.27 -5.57 -2.34
C LEU A 107 -15.44 -6.61 -1.22
N HIS A 108 -15.16 -6.17 0.01
CA HIS A 108 -15.25 -7.02 1.18
C HIS A 108 -16.71 -7.23 1.62
N PRO A 109 -17.17 -8.47 1.92
CA PRO A 109 -18.58 -8.77 2.16
C PRO A 109 -19.19 -8.04 3.36
N THR A 110 -18.40 -7.70 4.37
CA THR A 110 -18.88 -7.02 5.59
C THR A 110 -18.34 -5.60 5.79
N ARG A 111 -17.19 -5.24 5.13
CA ARG A 111 -16.56 -3.93 5.25
C ARG A 111 -16.89 -3.00 4.08
N GLY A 112 -17.54 -3.51 3.04
CA GLY A 112 -17.75 -2.78 1.80
C GLY A 112 -16.45 -2.62 1.00
N MET A 113 -16.29 -1.49 0.33
CA MET A 113 -15.12 -1.20 -0.49
C MET A 113 -13.90 -0.93 0.39
N VAL A 114 -12.89 -1.81 0.34
CA VAL A 114 -11.60 -1.63 1.01
C VAL A 114 -10.60 -1.06 -0.01
N MET A 115 -9.93 0.02 0.37
CA MET A 115 -9.02 0.75 -0.51
C MET A 115 -7.63 0.12 -0.55
N PRO A 116 -6.88 0.25 -1.67
CA PRO A 116 -5.54 -0.33 -1.82
C PRO A 116 -4.58 0.03 -0.69
N MET A 117 -4.62 1.27 -0.19
CA MET A 117 -3.78 1.73 0.91
C MET A 117 -3.93 0.92 2.19
N ASP A 118 -5.07 0.24 2.38
CA ASP A 118 -5.36 -0.54 3.59
C ASP A 118 -4.88 -1.99 3.49
N PHE A 119 -4.75 -2.56 2.28
CA PHE A 119 -4.39 -3.96 2.11
C PHE A 119 -3.09 -4.23 1.31
N ILE A 120 -2.69 -3.33 0.41
CA ILE A 120 -1.44 -3.50 -0.36
C ILE A 120 -0.21 -3.64 0.55
N PRO A 121 0.00 -2.80 1.60
CA PRO A 121 1.14 -2.96 2.49
C PRO A 121 1.14 -4.32 3.21
N ILE A 122 -0.03 -4.85 3.54
CA ILE A 122 -0.18 -6.17 4.15
C ILE A 122 0.16 -7.27 3.14
N ALA A 123 -0.31 -7.13 1.90
CA ALA A 123 0.01 -8.06 0.82
C ALA A 123 1.52 -8.11 0.53
N GLU A 124 2.19 -6.97 0.55
CA GLU A 124 3.65 -6.88 0.36
C GLU A 124 4.43 -7.59 1.47
N GLU A 125 4.07 -7.34 2.74
CA GLU A 125 4.75 -7.94 3.88
C GLU A 125 4.51 -9.45 4.00
N THR A 126 3.34 -9.93 3.54
CA THR A 126 2.96 -11.36 3.62
C THR A 126 3.27 -12.15 2.35
N GLY A 127 3.75 -11.48 1.30
CA GLY A 127 4.02 -12.09 -0.01
C GLY A 127 2.77 -12.33 -0.87
N LEU A 128 1.58 -12.01 -0.39
CA LEU A 128 0.32 -12.12 -1.17
C LEU A 128 0.29 -11.18 -2.37
N ILE A 129 1.16 -10.17 -2.37
CA ILE A 129 1.26 -9.19 -3.47
C ILE A 129 1.57 -9.88 -4.82
N HIS A 130 2.25 -11.02 -4.82
CA HIS A 130 2.57 -11.74 -6.05
C HIS A 130 1.31 -12.33 -6.69
N GLU A 131 0.48 -13.01 -5.90
CA GLU A 131 -0.78 -13.60 -6.37
C GLU A 131 -1.78 -12.50 -6.74
N LEU A 132 -1.86 -11.45 -5.92
CA LEU A 132 -2.69 -10.28 -6.15
C LEU A 132 -2.33 -9.59 -7.47
N GLY A 133 -1.04 -9.38 -7.73
CA GLY A 133 -0.56 -8.74 -8.96
C GLY A 133 -0.80 -9.60 -10.19
N THR A 134 -0.59 -10.93 -10.09
CA THR A 134 -0.92 -11.86 -11.18
C THR A 134 -2.40 -11.76 -11.53
N ARG A 135 -3.28 -11.75 -10.52
CA ARG A 135 -4.72 -11.61 -10.75
C ARG A 135 -5.09 -10.26 -11.36
N ALA A 136 -4.49 -9.16 -10.89
CA ALA A 136 -4.72 -7.83 -11.43
C ALA A 136 -4.29 -7.74 -12.91
N LEU A 137 -3.12 -8.25 -13.25
CA LEU A 137 -2.63 -8.32 -14.64
C LEU A 137 -3.59 -9.11 -15.53
N ASN A 138 -4.01 -10.30 -15.11
CA ASN A 138 -4.92 -11.12 -15.88
C ASN A 138 -6.26 -10.43 -16.11
N LEU A 139 -6.85 -9.83 -15.07
CA LEU A 139 -8.10 -9.11 -15.19
C LEU A 139 -7.98 -7.87 -16.11
N ALA A 140 -6.89 -7.11 -15.98
CA ALA A 140 -6.64 -5.93 -16.79
C ALA A 140 -6.48 -6.29 -18.28
N CYS A 141 -5.67 -7.29 -18.60
CA CYS A 141 -5.45 -7.74 -19.96
C CYS A 141 -6.74 -8.31 -20.59
N GLN A 142 -7.49 -9.14 -19.83
CA GLN A 142 -8.77 -9.71 -20.30
C GLN A 142 -9.84 -8.65 -20.55
N GLU A 143 -9.84 -7.56 -19.81
CA GLU A 143 -10.77 -6.46 -20.03
C GLU A 143 -10.34 -5.58 -21.19
N ALA A 144 -9.05 -5.22 -21.25
CA ALA A 144 -8.53 -4.35 -22.30
C ALA A 144 -8.69 -4.94 -23.70
N VAL A 145 -8.60 -6.25 -23.86
CA VAL A 145 -8.79 -6.91 -25.16
C VAL A 145 -10.22 -6.74 -25.71
N ARG A 146 -11.19 -6.47 -24.83
CA ARG A 146 -12.62 -6.26 -25.22
C ARG A 146 -12.92 -4.84 -25.64
N TRP A 147 -11.99 -3.92 -25.45
CA TRP A 147 -12.19 -2.52 -25.87
C TRP A 147 -12.06 -2.40 -27.39
N ASP A 148 -12.98 -1.66 -28.01
CA ASP A 148 -13.08 -1.48 -29.47
C ASP A 148 -11.99 -0.57 -30.06
N SER A 149 -10.97 -0.22 -29.29
CA SER A 149 -9.93 0.74 -29.63
C SER A 149 -8.56 0.28 -29.21
N GLU A 150 -7.51 0.93 -29.78
CA GLU A 150 -6.10 0.70 -29.45
C GLU A 150 -5.68 1.30 -28.07
N GLN A 151 -6.64 1.60 -27.21
CA GLN A 151 -6.36 2.17 -25.88
C GLN A 151 -5.50 1.25 -25.04
N THR A 152 -4.57 1.85 -24.29
CA THR A 152 -3.69 1.11 -23.39
C THR A 152 -4.34 0.86 -22.04
N VAL A 153 -3.88 -0.17 -21.33
CA VAL A 153 -4.19 -0.41 -19.93
C VAL A 153 -2.91 -0.35 -19.10
N SER A 154 -2.91 0.55 -18.10
CA SER A 154 -1.79 0.67 -17.16
C SER A 154 -2.07 -0.15 -15.90
N VAL A 155 -1.09 -0.92 -15.45
CA VAL A 155 -1.17 -1.75 -14.23
C VAL A 155 -0.02 -1.42 -13.31
N ASN A 156 -0.36 -1.09 -12.06
CA ASN A 156 0.63 -0.80 -11.02
C ASN A 156 1.37 -2.06 -10.55
N LEU A 157 2.70 -1.99 -10.50
CA LEU A 157 3.56 -3.03 -9.96
C LEU A 157 4.22 -2.60 -8.64
N SER A 158 4.09 -3.44 -7.62
CA SER A 158 4.79 -3.24 -6.35
C SER A 158 6.30 -3.48 -6.49
N PRO A 159 7.16 -2.71 -5.77
CA PRO A 159 8.59 -2.97 -5.68
C PRO A 159 8.94 -4.39 -5.19
N VAL A 160 8.06 -5.02 -4.42
CA VAL A 160 8.24 -6.40 -3.95
C VAL A 160 8.12 -7.39 -5.11
N GLN A 161 7.24 -7.12 -6.07
CA GLN A 161 7.06 -7.97 -7.26
C GLN A 161 8.29 -7.93 -8.17
N PHE A 162 8.97 -6.79 -8.26
CA PHE A 162 10.21 -6.65 -9.04
C PHE A 162 11.34 -7.56 -8.60
N LYS A 163 11.34 -7.95 -7.31
CA LYS A 163 12.33 -8.90 -6.76
C LYS A 163 11.99 -10.36 -7.05
N ASN A 164 10.86 -10.61 -7.69
CA ASN A 164 10.43 -11.96 -8.04
C ASN A 164 10.96 -12.32 -9.43
N ALA A 165 11.83 -13.34 -9.51
CA ALA A 165 12.40 -13.84 -10.75
C ALA A 165 11.33 -14.25 -11.81
N ASN A 166 10.10 -14.52 -11.39
CA ASN A 166 9.02 -14.96 -12.27
C ASN A 166 8.18 -13.79 -12.83
N LEU A 167 8.47 -12.54 -12.50
CA LEU A 167 7.63 -11.40 -12.94
C LEU A 167 7.48 -11.33 -14.46
N VAL A 168 8.57 -11.42 -15.20
CA VAL A 168 8.55 -11.39 -16.68
C VAL A 168 7.68 -12.51 -17.24
N HIS A 169 7.82 -13.71 -16.70
CA HIS A 169 7.01 -14.85 -17.09
C HIS A 169 5.52 -14.64 -16.78
N THR A 170 5.21 -14.07 -15.62
CA THR A 170 3.83 -13.75 -15.22
C THR A 170 3.17 -12.77 -16.19
N VAL A 171 3.90 -11.72 -16.61
CA VAL A 171 3.42 -10.74 -17.60
C VAL A 171 3.21 -11.41 -18.97
N ALA A 172 4.20 -12.19 -19.42
CA ALA A 172 4.09 -12.90 -20.69
C ALA A 172 2.90 -13.87 -20.73
N LEU A 173 2.63 -14.59 -19.65
CA LEU A 173 1.45 -15.46 -19.53
C LEU A 173 0.15 -14.65 -19.58
N ALA A 174 0.05 -13.53 -18.87
CA ALA A 174 -1.15 -12.70 -18.88
C ALA A 174 -1.49 -12.16 -20.28
N LEU A 175 -0.46 -11.77 -21.04
CA LEU A 175 -0.60 -11.35 -22.45
C LEU A 175 -1.01 -12.52 -23.34
N ALA A 176 -0.35 -13.68 -23.21
CA ALA A 176 -0.66 -14.87 -24.01
C ALA A 176 -2.07 -15.39 -23.77
N ASP A 177 -2.49 -15.47 -22.50
CA ASP A 177 -3.81 -15.98 -22.09
C ASP A 177 -4.95 -15.04 -22.51
N SER A 178 -4.71 -13.72 -22.50
CA SER A 178 -5.72 -12.74 -22.89
C SER A 178 -5.77 -12.47 -24.39
N GLY A 179 -4.64 -12.66 -25.09
CA GLY A 179 -4.46 -12.23 -26.48
C GLY A 179 -4.28 -10.72 -26.64
N LEU A 180 -4.05 -9.98 -25.54
CA LEU A 180 -3.81 -8.53 -25.62
C LEU A 180 -2.44 -8.26 -26.28
N PRO A 181 -2.36 -7.40 -27.32
CA PRO A 181 -1.07 -6.97 -27.86
C PRO A 181 -0.21 -6.32 -26.78
N ALA A 182 1.07 -6.72 -26.68
CA ALA A 182 1.97 -6.25 -25.62
C ALA A 182 2.08 -4.71 -25.58
N GLN A 183 1.98 -4.04 -26.73
CA GLN A 183 2.03 -2.59 -26.85
C GLN A 183 0.86 -1.86 -26.17
N ARG A 184 -0.21 -2.58 -25.84
CA ARG A 184 -1.38 -2.04 -25.15
C ARG A 184 -1.31 -2.24 -23.63
N LEU A 185 -0.30 -2.91 -23.10
CA LEU A 185 -0.06 -3.05 -21.66
C LEU A 185 1.05 -2.10 -21.21
N GLU A 186 0.74 -1.24 -20.28
CA GLU A 186 1.71 -0.39 -19.59
C GLU A 186 1.89 -0.87 -18.15
N LEU A 187 3.14 -0.98 -17.69
CA LEU A 187 3.46 -1.40 -16.33
C LEU A 187 3.98 -0.18 -15.57
N GLU A 188 3.23 0.27 -14.57
CA GLU A 188 3.61 1.41 -13.76
C GLU A 188 4.44 0.98 -12.55
N ILE A 189 5.59 1.61 -12.37
CA ILE A 189 6.52 1.35 -11.29
C ILE A 189 6.83 2.62 -10.52
N THR A 190 7.04 2.50 -9.21
CA THR A 190 7.44 3.63 -8.38
C THR A 190 8.92 3.97 -8.54
N GLU A 191 9.30 5.23 -8.26
CA GLU A 191 10.70 5.67 -8.27
C GLU A 191 11.63 4.80 -7.41
N SER A 192 11.13 4.21 -6.33
CA SER A 192 11.91 3.33 -5.45
C SER A 192 12.47 2.10 -6.15
N VAL A 193 11.83 1.60 -7.21
CA VAL A 193 12.32 0.51 -8.04
C VAL A 193 13.52 1.00 -8.89
N LEU A 194 13.42 2.21 -9.42
CA LEU A 194 14.48 2.83 -10.25
C LEU A 194 15.69 3.22 -9.42
N LEU A 195 15.47 3.77 -8.22
CA LEU A 195 16.53 4.19 -7.30
C LEU A 195 17.27 3.00 -6.66
N GLY A 196 16.68 1.83 -6.64
CA GLY A 196 17.26 0.60 -6.12
C GLY A 196 18.50 0.10 -6.88
N ASN A 197 18.87 0.73 -7.99
CA ASN A 197 20.10 0.68 -8.78
C ASN A 197 20.83 -0.69 -8.78
N SER A 198 20.06 -1.79 -8.73
CA SER A 198 20.64 -3.11 -8.89
C SER A 198 20.65 -3.48 -10.37
N ASP A 199 21.74 -4.06 -10.85
CA ASP A 199 21.83 -4.62 -12.21
C ASP A 199 20.66 -5.58 -12.50
N GLU A 200 20.10 -6.17 -11.47
CA GLU A 200 18.94 -7.07 -11.54
C GLU A 200 17.67 -6.31 -11.93
N ASN A 201 17.38 -5.14 -11.33
CA ASN A 201 16.22 -4.33 -11.71
C ASN A 201 16.30 -3.89 -13.18
N VAL A 202 17.51 -3.50 -13.64
CA VAL A 202 17.75 -3.11 -15.04
C VAL A 202 17.51 -4.29 -15.99
N ARG A 203 17.92 -5.51 -15.62
CA ARG A 203 17.67 -6.72 -16.43
C ARG A 203 16.17 -7.02 -16.53
N VAL A 204 15.46 -6.95 -15.42
CA VAL A 204 14.00 -7.18 -15.40
C VAL A 204 13.29 -6.13 -16.25
N LEU A 205 13.64 -4.85 -16.13
CA LEU A 205 13.07 -3.78 -16.96
C LEU A 205 13.30 -3.99 -18.45
N ARG A 206 14.50 -4.41 -18.84
CA ARG A 206 14.79 -4.73 -20.24
C ARG A 206 13.96 -5.91 -20.73
N ALA A 207 13.93 -6.98 -19.97
CA ALA A 207 13.14 -8.18 -20.31
C ALA A 207 11.63 -7.95 -20.35
N LEU A 208 11.11 -6.93 -19.67
CA LEU A 208 9.72 -6.50 -19.77
C LEU A 208 9.45 -5.58 -20.96
N LYS A 209 10.51 -4.91 -21.46
CA LYS A 209 10.40 -4.01 -22.61
C LYS A 209 10.51 -4.76 -23.94
N ASP A 210 11.35 -5.81 -24.00
CA ASP A 210 11.61 -6.65 -25.19
C ASP A 210 10.44 -7.62 -25.44
#